data_afdbda2f604052582203cb8418338e80
#
_entry.id   afdbda2f604052582203cb8418338e80
#
_cell.length_a   1.000
_cell.length_b   1.000
_cell.length_c   1.000
_cell.angle_alpha   90.00
_cell.angle_beta   90.00
_cell.angle_gamma   90.00
#
_symmetry.space_group_name_H-M   'P 1'
#
loop_
_entity.id
_entity.type
_entity.pdbx_description
1 polymer ?
#
loop_
_entity_poly.entity_id
_entity_poly.type
_entity_poly.pdbx_seq_one_letter_code
_entity_poly.pdbx_strand_id
1 'polypeptide(L)'
;MTIISVEGFIDTHVHTGPAPFQRIGDTIDVARWCKGSKMAAIIVKSHFESTITKVYHARKEIPGFDLFAGIALNRGVGGVNPAAVEQALKQNAKMVWMPTIDAENHVRIFGEAGAFGNIGSGSYKNKSSRELFKPYTVTSGKSLSADAKSVIDLI
;
A
#
# COMPACT_ATOMS: atom_id res chain seq x y z
N MET A 1 29.78 8.10 14.80
CA MET A 1 28.60 7.60 14.06
C MET A 1 28.13 8.73 13.16
N THR A 2 28.23 8.59 11.84
CA THR A 2 27.81 9.66 10.91
C THR A 2 26.27 9.64 10.84
N ILE A 3 25.63 10.72 11.26
CA ILE A 3 24.18 10.87 11.13
C ILE A 3 23.91 11.32 9.68
N ILE A 4 23.20 10.49 8.92
CA ILE A 4 22.76 10.84 7.57
C ILE A 4 21.52 11.71 7.70
N SER A 5 21.56 12.93 7.13
CA SER A 5 20.38 13.79 7.05
C SER A 5 19.40 13.23 6.04
N VAL A 6 18.11 13.27 6.40
CA VAL A 6 16.99 12.94 5.49
C VAL A 6 16.24 14.21 5.05
N GLU A 7 16.80 15.39 5.29
CA GLU A 7 16.23 16.66 4.89
C GLU A 7 15.98 16.71 3.38
N GLY A 8 14.77 17.09 2.99
CA GLY A 8 14.34 17.16 1.58
C GLY A 8 14.01 15.81 0.92
N PHE A 9 14.18 14.69 1.62
CA PHE A 9 13.87 13.35 1.07
C PHE A 9 12.36 13.12 0.97
N ILE A 10 11.99 12.32 -0.02
CA ILE A 10 10.63 11.82 -0.21
C ILE A 10 10.67 10.30 -0.02
N ASP A 11 9.90 9.77 0.94
CA ASP A 11 9.71 8.32 1.03
C ASP A 11 8.40 7.93 0.36
N THR A 12 8.50 7.15 -0.71
CA THR A 12 7.34 6.73 -1.52
C THR A 12 6.70 5.42 -1.05
N HIS A 13 7.12 4.86 0.11
CA HIS A 13 6.65 3.55 0.56
C HIS A 13 6.60 3.43 2.07
N VAL A 14 5.73 4.19 2.73
CA VAL A 14 5.62 4.24 4.18
C VAL A 14 4.38 3.49 4.68
N HIS A 15 4.58 2.52 5.55
CA HIS A 15 3.48 1.79 6.18
C HIS A 15 3.16 2.33 7.58
N THR A 16 1.87 2.62 7.83
CA THR A 16 1.38 3.14 9.11
C THR A 16 0.25 2.28 9.65
N GLY A 17 -0.05 2.42 10.96
CA GLY A 17 -1.24 1.85 11.58
C GLY A 17 -2.55 2.58 11.16
N PRO A 18 -3.71 1.97 11.46
CA PRO A 18 -3.88 0.59 11.89
C PRO A 18 -3.53 -0.42 10.78
N ALA A 19 -3.10 -1.61 11.18
CA ALA A 19 -2.80 -2.72 10.28
C ALA A 19 -3.02 -4.04 11.05
N PRO A 20 -3.20 -5.20 10.37
CA PRO A 20 -3.35 -6.49 11.03
C PRO A 20 -2.16 -6.92 11.90
N PHE A 21 -1.05 -6.22 11.79
CA PHE A 21 0.15 -6.40 12.62
C PHE A 21 0.70 -5.04 13.04
N GLN A 22 1.48 -5.05 14.12
CA GLN A 22 1.99 -3.83 14.74
C GLN A 22 2.83 -3.00 13.75
N ARG A 23 2.58 -1.70 13.76
CA ARG A 23 3.36 -0.68 13.05
C ARG A 23 4.03 0.25 14.07
N ILE A 24 5.03 0.97 13.62
CA ILE A 24 5.80 1.91 14.46
C ILE A 24 4.93 3.05 15.01
N GLY A 25 3.88 3.42 14.29
CA GLY A 25 2.93 4.46 14.66
C GLY A 25 1.77 4.53 13.67
N ASP A 26 0.80 5.37 13.96
CA ASP A 26 -0.25 5.71 13.00
C ASP A 26 0.26 6.72 11.96
N THR A 27 -0.62 7.16 11.05
CA THR A 27 -0.24 8.09 9.99
C THR A 27 0.14 9.46 10.53
N ILE A 28 -0.49 9.91 11.62
CA ILE A 28 -0.22 11.20 12.25
C ILE A 28 1.14 11.18 12.94
N ASP A 29 1.44 10.13 13.69
CA ASP A 29 2.73 9.94 14.36
C ASP A 29 3.89 9.95 13.36
N VAL A 30 3.78 9.12 12.33
CA VAL A 30 4.82 9.00 11.30
C VAL A 30 5.00 10.31 10.55
N ALA A 31 3.91 10.98 10.18
CA ALA A 31 3.97 12.29 9.53
C ALA A 31 4.66 13.35 10.41
N ARG A 32 4.39 13.34 11.73
CA ARG A 32 5.03 14.25 12.69
C ARG A 32 6.53 14.01 12.78
N TRP A 33 6.96 12.76 12.81
CA TRP A 33 8.38 12.40 12.84
C TRP A 33 9.09 12.78 11.54
N CYS A 34 8.49 12.49 10.38
CA CYS A 34 9.06 12.85 9.08
C CYS A 34 9.17 14.36 8.90
N LYS A 35 8.13 15.11 9.28
CA LYS A 35 8.17 16.58 9.29
C LYS A 35 9.26 17.12 10.23
N GLY A 36 9.37 16.56 11.44
CA GLY A 36 10.42 16.92 12.40
C GLY A 36 11.84 16.63 11.91
N SER A 37 11.99 15.62 11.06
CA SER A 37 13.25 15.27 10.38
C SER A 37 13.47 16.06 9.08
N LYS A 38 12.61 17.03 8.78
CA LYS A 38 12.66 17.91 7.59
C LYS A 38 12.59 17.15 6.26
N MET A 39 11.96 15.98 6.24
CA MET A 39 11.63 15.33 4.97
C MET A 39 10.67 16.21 4.16
N ALA A 40 10.73 16.13 2.82
CA ALA A 40 9.84 16.87 1.94
C ALA A 40 8.44 16.27 1.90
N ALA A 41 8.32 14.95 1.81
CA ALA A 41 7.04 14.27 1.69
C ALA A 41 7.12 12.80 2.06
N ILE A 42 5.94 12.19 2.27
CA ILE A 42 5.80 10.72 2.29
C ILE A 42 4.57 10.28 1.52
N ILE A 43 4.61 9.07 0.93
CA ILE A 43 3.46 8.37 0.37
C ILE A 43 3.08 7.22 1.29
N VAL A 44 1.89 7.29 1.86
CA VAL A 44 1.38 6.28 2.79
C VAL A 44 0.84 5.10 2.02
N LYS A 45 1.30 3.89 2.36
CA LYS A 45 0.88 2.62 1.77
C LYS A 45 0.18 1.73 2.77
N SER A 46 -0.88 1.05 2.33
CA SER A 46 -1.45 -0.10 3.02
C SER A 46 -1.59 -1.27 2.06
N HIS A 47 -1.39 -2.50 2.56
CA HIS A 47 -1.66 -3.70 1.77
C HIS A 47 -3.14 -4.08 1.75
N PHE A 48 -3.96 -3.48 2.63
CA PHE A 48 -5.29 -3.96 2.96
C PHE A 48 -6.41 -3.02 2.53
N GLU A 49 -6.06 -1.76 2.24
CA GLU A 49 -7.02 -0.68 1.97
C GLU A 49 -6.38 0.43 1.14
N SER A 50 -7.20 1.34 0.60
CA SER A 50 -6.75 2.67 0.16
C SER A 50 -6.39 3.53 1.37
N THR A 51 -5.30 4.31 1.26
CA THR A 51 -4.84 5.15 2.38
C THR A 51 -5.41 6.57 2.37
N ILE A 52 -6.40 6.85 1.53
CA ILE A 52 -6.97 8.19 1.36
C ILE A 52 -7.52 8.75 2.66
N THR A 53 -8.33 7.98 3.38
CA THR A 53 -8.93 8.42 4.64
C THR A 53 -7.87 8.72 5.70
N LYS A 54 -6.85 7.86 5.83
CA LYS A 54 -5.73 8.06 6.74
C LYS A 54 -5.00 9.38 6.45
N VAL A 55 -4.66 9.60 5.18
CA VAL A 55 -3.95 10.81 4.73
C VAL A 55 -4.83 12.06 4.87
N TYR A 56 -6.12 11.97 4.55
CA TYR A 56 -7.06 13.08 4.71
C TYR A 56 -7.10 13.61 6.15
N HIS A 57 -7.19 12.72 7.13
CA HIS A 57 -7.20 13.12 8.54
C HIS A 57 -5.83 13.61 9.00
N ALA A 58 -4.75 12.90 8.63
CA ALA A 58 -3.41 13.28 9.03
C ALA A 58 -2.98 14.66 8.49
N ARG A 59 -3.41 15.04 7.29
CA ARG A 59 -3.16 16.40 6.74
C ARG A 59 -3.77 17.52 7.58
N LYS A 60 -4.91 17.28 8.23
CA LYS A 60 -5.53 18.27 9.12
C LYS A 60 -4.73 18.47 10.40
N GLU A 61 -4.13 17.39 10.91
CA GLU A 61 -3.36 17.40 12.15
C GLU A 61 -1.90 17.85 11.93
N ILE A 62 -1.36 17.66 10.74
CA ILE A 62 0.04 17.99 10.40
C ILE A 62 0.07 18.97 9.20
N PRO A 63 -0.42 20.20 9.36
CA PRO A 63 -0.40 21.18 8.28
C PRO A 63 1.04 21.55 7.86
N GLY A 64 1.24 21.84 6.58
CA GLY A 64 2.55 22.21 6.04
C GLY A 64 3.56 21.06 5.93
N PHE A 65 3.05 19.83 5.80
CA PHE A 65 3.84 18.65 5.41
C PHE A 65 3.12 17.90 4.29
N ASP A 66 3.85 17.52 3.25
CA ASP A 66 3.29 16.84 2.10
C ASP A 66 3.07 15.35 2.39
N LEU A 67 1.81 14.98 2.50
CA LEU A 67 1.34 13.62 2.70
C LEU A 67 0.55 13.16 1.48
N PHE A 68 0.91 12.03 0.90
CA PHE A 68 0.21 11.50 -0.26
C PHE A 68 -0.38 10.12 0.04
N ALA A 69 -1.58 9.90 -0.51
CA ALA A 69 -2.27 8.63 -0.43
C ALA A 69 -1.96 7.74 -1.64
N GLY A 70 -2.16 6.45 -1.47
CA GLY A 70 -2.11 5.49 -2.55
C GLY A 70 -3.04 4.31 -2.33
N ILE A 71 -3.06 3.42 -3.31
CA ILE A 71 -3.83 2.17 -3.29
C ILE A 71 -2.95 1.01 -3.76
N ALA A 72 -2.96 -0.10 -3.03
CA ALA A 72 -2.30 -1.33 -3.44
C ALA A 72 -3.35 -2.38 -3.83
N LEU A 73 -3.23 -2.92 -5.05
CA LEU A 73 -4.25 -3.74 -5.69
C LEU A 73 -4.24 -5.19 -5.19
N ASN A 74 -4.34 -5.34 -3.86
CA ASN A 74 -4.51 -6.60 -3.19
C ASN A 74 -6.00 -6.90 -2.95
N ARG A 75 -6.32 -8.06 -2.38
CA ARG A 75 -7.71 -8.53 -2.17
C ARG A 75 -8.60 -7.55 -1.41
N GLY A 76 -8.04 -6.80 -0.46
CA GLY A 76 -8.79 -5.83 0.35
C GLY A 76 -9.48 -4.73 -0.46
N VAL A 77 -9.00 -4.47 -1.68
CA VAL A 77 -9.58 -3.52 -2.63
C VAL A 77 -10.14 -4.19 -3.89
N GLY A 78 -10.27 -5.52 -3.87
CA GLY A 78 -10.80 -6.29 -5.00
C GLY A 78 -9.74 -6.68 -6.05
N GLY A 79 -8.44 -6.67 -5.69
CA GLY A 79 -7.35 -7.06 -6.58
C GLY A 79 -7.02 -5.99 -7.63
N VAL A 80 -6.73 -6.44 -8.87
CA VAL A 80 -6.51 -5.56 -10.03
C VAL A 80 -7.87 -5.01 -10.48
N ASN A 81 -8.30 -3.96 -9.79
CA ASN A 81 -9.66 -3.41 -9.88
C ASN A 81 -9.63 -1.97 -10.42
N PRO A 82 -9.93 -1.74 -11.72
CA PRO A 82 -9.94 -0.41 -12.32
C PRO A 82 -10.90 0.56 -11.63
N ALA A 83 -12.08 0.10 -11.17
CA ALA A 83 -13.05 0.95 -10.49
C ALA A 83 -12.51 1.47 -9.14
N ALA A 84 -11.79 0.64 -8.38
CA ALA A 84 -11.16 1.07 -7.14
C ALA A 84 -10.03 2.09 -7.41
N VAL A 85 -9.27 1.91 -8.49
CA VAL A 85 -8.23 2.86 -8.91
C VAL A 85 -8.85 4.19 -9.31
N GLU A 86 -9.88 4.18 -10.16
CA GLU A 86 -10.59 5.39 -10.57
C GLU A 86 -11.09 6.20 -9.37
N GLN A 87 -11.71 5.54 -8.39
CA GLN A 87 -12.18 6.21 -7.18
C GLN A 87 -11.03 6.75 -6.32
N ALA A 88 -9.92 6.03 -6.24
CA ALA A 88 -8.74 6.49 -5.51
C ALA A 88 -8.13 7.73 -6.18
N LEU A 89 -8.00 7.75 -7.50
CA LEU A 89 -7.47 8.89 -8.26
C LEU A 89 -8.37 10.13 -8.15
N LYS A 90 -9.70 9.96 -8.25
CA LYS A 90 -10.68 11.03 -8.05
C LYS A 90 -10.60 11.66 -6.64
N GLN A 91 -10.13 10.91 -5.66
CA GLN A 91 -9.86 11.37 -4.30
C GLN A 91 -8.39 11.77 -4.07
N ASN A 92 -7.65 12.02 -5.16
CA ASN A 92 -6.28 12.54 -5.15
C ASN A 92 -5.23 11.55 -4.59
N ALA A 93 -5.41 10.25 -4.78
CA ALA A 93 -4.30 9.30 -4.62
C ALA A 93 -3.19 9.60 -5.63
N LYS A 94 -1.95 9.44 -5.23
CA LYS A 94 -0.76 9.73 -6.06
C LYS A 94 0.05 8.49 -6.40
N MET A 95 -0.32 7.34 -5.86
CA MET A 95 0.39 6.09 -6.11
C MET A 95 -0.58 4.93 -6.23
N VAL A 96 -0.36 4.12 -7.24
CA VAL A 96 -1.02 2.83 -7.43
C VAL A 96 0.05 1.75 -7.44
N TRP A 97 -0.01 0.80 -6.51
CA TRP A 97 0.85 -0.38 -6.51
C TRP A 97 0.08 -1.56 -7.08
N MET A 98 0.63 -2.21 -8.08
CA MET A 98 0.14 -3.50 -8.54
C MET A 98 0.14 -4.51 -7.38
N PRO A 99 -0.53 -5.68 -7.50
CA PRO A 99 -0.62 -6.66 -6.41
C PRO A 99 0.75 -6.93 -5.78
N THR A 100 0.77 -6.96 -4.45
CA THR A 100 1.98 -7.16 -3.65
C THR A 100 1.89 -8.46 -2.87
N ILE A 101 1.33 -8.44 -1.66
CA ILE A 101 1.22 -9.63 -0.80
C ILE A 101 0.26 -10.69 -1.35
N ASP A 102 -0.62 -10.32 -2.24
CA ASP A 102 -1.57 -11.21 -2.90
C ASP A 102 -1.18 -11.52 -4.37
N ALA A 103 0.00 -11.06 -4.80
CA ALA A 103 0.51 -11.36 -6.13
C ALA A 103 0.87 -12.85 -6.27
N GLU A 104 0.63 -13.42 -7.45
CA GLU A 104 1.00 -14.81 -7.77
C GLU A 104 2.48 -15.09 -7.49
N ASN A 105 3.36 -14.18 -7.87
CA ASN A 105 4.79 -14.32 -7.62
C ASN A 105 5.13 -14.31 -6.12
N HIS A 106 4.44 -13.48 -5.32
CA HIS A 106 4.59 -13.47 -3.87
C HIS A 106 4.19 -14.83 -3.27
N VAL A 107 3.01 -15.33 -3.65
CA VAL A 107 2.51 -16.63 -3.17
C VAL A 107 3.42 -17.78 -3.59
N ARG A 108 3.97 -17.74 -4.81
CA ARG A 108 4.92 -18.74 -5.30
C ARG A 108 6.20 -18.78 -4.44
N ILE A 109 6.68 -17.64 -3.95
CA ILE A 109 7.92 -17.55 -3.16
C ILE A 109 7.66 -17.86 -1.68
N PHE A 110 6.60 -17.34 -1.10
CA PHE A 110 6.33 -17.40 0.34
C PHE A 110 5.29 -18.46 0.74
N GLY A 111 4.70 -19.16 -0.23
CA GLY A 111 3.76 -20.26 -0.01
C GLY A 111 2.31 -19.83 0.22
N GLU A 112 2.06 -18.59 0.63
CA GLU A 112 0.69 -18.10 0.87
C GLU A 112 0.58 -16.58 0.71
N ALA A 113 -0.64 -16.11 0.39
CA ALA A 113 -0.94 -14.70 0.32
C ALA A 113 -0.84 -14.05 1.70
N GLY A 114 -0.27 -12.85 1.75
CA GLY A 114 -0.08 -12.11 3.01
C GLY A 114 1.04 -12.62 3.89
N ALA A 115 1.79 -13.65 3.49
CA ALA A 115 2.93 -14.15 4.23
C ALA A 115 4.13 -13.20 4.09
N PHE A 116 4.83 -12.95 5.19
CA PHE A 116 6.07 -12.17 5.24
C PHE A 116 7.23 -12.98 5.83
N GLY A 117 7.30 -14.26 5.54
CA GLY A 117 8.27 -15.16 6.13
C GLY A 117 8.10 -15.22 7.66
N ASN A 118 9.20 -15.02 8.42
CA ASN A 118 9.18 -15.05 9.88
C ASN A 118 8.69 -13.75 10.54
N ILE A 119 8.42 -12.71 9.77
CA ILE A 119 7.89 -11.45 10.29
C ILE A 119 6.38 -11.57 10.37
N GLY A 120 5.91 -12.05 11.53
CA GLY A 120 4.51 -12.12 11.93
C GLY A 120 3.53 -12.28 10.77
N SER A 121 3.18 -13.50 10.45
CA SER A 121 2.14 -13.72 9.48
C SER A 121 0.88 -13.02 10.01
N GLY A 122 0.53 -11.87 9.45
CA GLY A 122 -0.84 -11.36 9.48
C GLY A 122 -1.75 -12.36 8.77
N SER A 123 -1.35 -13.62 8.87
CA SER A 123 -1.92 -14.75 8.20
C SER A 123 -3.38 -14.83 8.60
N TYR A 124 -4.20 -14.73 7.62
CA TYR A 124 -5.57 -15.16 7.69
C TYR A 124 -5.58 -16.61 8.19
N LYS A 125 -5.71 -16.79 9.51
CA LYS A 125 -5.65 -18.11 10.17
C LYS A 125 -6.80 -19.05 9.77
N ASN A 126 -7.79 -18.56 9.01
CA ASN A 126 -8.90 -19.34 8.51
C ASN A 126 -8.54 -20.07 7.22
N LYS A 127 -8.40 -21.38 7.29
CA LYS A 127 -8.19 -22.26 6.12
C LYS A 127 -9.20 -22.00 4.97
N SER A 128 -10.46 -21.72 5.30
CA SER A 128 -11.52 -21.48 4.33
C SER A 128 -11.29 -20.24 3.46
N SER A 129 -10.65 -19.21 3.97
CA SER A 129 -10.31 -18.02 3.16
C SER A 129 -9.09 -18.23 2.28
N ARG A 130 -8.22 -19.19 2.60
CA ARG A 130 -7.03 -19.55 1.80
C ARG A 130 -7.40 -20.39 0.58
N GLU A 131 -8.32 -21.35 0.73
CA GLU A 131 -8.73 -22.26 -0.34
C GLU A 131 -9.55 -21.57 -1.44
N LEU A 132 -10.25 -20.48 -1.10
CA LEU A 132 -11.07 -19.70 -2.03
C LEU A 132 -10.30 -18.58 -2.72
N PHE A 133 -9.08 -18.28 -2.28
CA PHE A 133 -8.32 -17.16 -2.83
C PHE A 133 -7.38 -17.60 -3.94
N LYS A 134 -7.61 -17.07 -5.14
CA LYS A 134 -6.63 -17.15 -6.24
C LYS A 134 -5.72 -15.94 -6.19
N PRO A 135 -4.39 -16.14 -6.22
CA PRO A 135 -3.44 -15.03 -6.32
C PRO A 135 -3.70 -14.17 -7.56
N TYR A 136 -3.40 -12.89 -7.45
CA TYR A 136 -3.56 -11.97 -8.57
C TYR A 136 -2.34 -11.98 -9.47
N THR A 137 -2.60 -11.97 -10.79
CA THR A 137 -1.59 -11.72 -11.82
C THR A 137 -2.00 -10.50 -12.63
N VAL A 138 -1.01 -9.76 -13.10
CA VAL A 138 -1.23 -8.65 -14.03
C VAL A 138 -1.13 -9.08 -15.49
N THR A 139 -0.81 -10.35 -15.73
CA THR A 139 -0.64 -10.92 -17.08
C THR A 139 -1.67 -11.99 -17.39
N SER A 140 -1.98 -12.13 -18.67
CA SER A 140 -2.71 -13.25 -19.27
C SER A 140 -1.85 -13.79 -20.41
N GLY A 141 -1.19 -14.93 -20.19
CA GLY A 141 -0.14 -15.42 -21.06
C GLY A 141 1.05 -14.46 -21.13
N LYS A 142 1.39 -13.99 -22.34
CA LYS A 142 2.52 -13.07 -22.60
C LYS A 142 2.10 -11.58 -22.61
N SER A 143 0.83 -11.28 -22.40
CA SER A 143 0.28 -9.91 -22.44
C SER A 143 -0.25 -9.47 -21.09
N LEU A 144 -0.46 -8.18 -20.91
CA LEU A 144 -1.21 -7.65 -19.76
C LEU A 144 -2.65 -8.15 -19.79
N SER A 145 -3.22 -8.42 -18.61
CA SER A 145 -4.65 -8.66 -18.46
C SER A 145 -5.46 -7.41 -18.83
N ALA A 146 -6.74 -7.58 -19.20
CA ALA A 146 -7.60 -6.45 -19.54
C ALA A 146 -7.69 -5.45 -18.38
N ASP A 147 -7.87 -5.94 -17.14
CA ASP A 147 -7.94 -5.09 -15.95
C ASP A 147 -6.63 -4.35 -15.69
N ALA A 148 -5.47 -5.02 -15.87
CA ALA A 148 -4.18 -4.36 -15.71
C ALA A 148 -3.96 -3.26 -16.74
N LYS A 149 -4.39 -3.47 -17.98
CA LYS A 149 -4.40 -2.42 -19.02
C LYS A 149 -5.28 -1.26 -18.62
N SER A 150 -6.52 -1.53 -18.23
CA SER A 150 -7.46 -0.49 -17.80
C SER A 150 -6.92 0.31 -16.62
N VAL A 151 -6.24 -0.31 -15.65
CA VAL A 151 -5.56 0.39 -14.54
C VAL A 151 -4.47 1.32 -15.06
N ILE A 152 -3.64 0.85 -16.01
CA ILE A 152 -2.56 1.66 -16.58
C ILE A 152 -3.13 2.85 -17.37
N ASP A 153 -4.19 2.65 -18.11
CA ASP A 153 -4.83 3.70 -18.92
C ASP A 153 -5.50 4.79 -18.07
N LEU A 154 -5.76 4.54 -16.78
CA LEU A 154 -6.30 5.53 -15.82
C LEU A 154 -5.23 6.44 -15.20
N ILE A 155 -3.95 6.04 -15.23
CA ILE A 155 -2.84 6.74 -14.56
C ILE A 155 -2.15 7.70 -15.51
#